data_970058e5627922b5a2b2ff240129c60d
#
_entry.id   970058e5627922b5a2b2ff240129c60d
#
_cell.length_a   1.000
_cell.length_b   1.000
_cell.length_c   1.000
_cell.angle_alpha   90.00
_cell.angle_beta   90.00
_cell.angle_gamma   90.00
#
_symmetry.space_group_name_H-M   'P 1'
#
loop_
_entity.id
_entity.type
_entity.pdbx_description
1 polymer ?
#
loop_
_entity_poly.entity_id
_entity_poly.type
_entity_poly.pdbx_seq_one_letter_code
_entity_poly.pdbx_strand_id
1 'polypeptide(L)'
;MKTLTLSVRNIKEILRDPLTIIFSLGFPVILLLLLSAIQANIPVSLFEIQSLAPGITVFGLSFMTLFSATLIAKDRQSALLQRLYTAPLSAAHFILGYALPILPIALGQSAVCYLAAIMLGLPVTMGILYAIVLIAPVSLFFIALGLLCGSVFNVKQVGGICGALLTNISAWLSGVWFDLKLVGGAFEKIAYSLPFVHAVELERAVLNADYANIFPHLYWVLGYVAVVVIAAVLLFLRQMKEQ
;
A
#
# COMPACT_ATOMS: atom_id res chain seq x y z
N MET A 1 -25.98 2.07 4.80
CA MET A 1 -25.92 1.52 6.17
C MET A 1 -25.04 0.28 6.27
N LYS A 2 -25.19 -0.76 5.42
CA LYS A 2 -24.45 -2.05 5.54
C LYS A 2 -22.92 -1.91 5.44
N THR A 3 -22.42 -1.14 4.45
CA THR A 3 -20.97 -0.87 4.29
C THR A 3 -20.38 -0.19 5.51
N LEU A 4 -21.06 0.84 6.02
CA LEU A 4 -20.57 1.61 7.18
C LEU A 4 -20.49 0.74 8.44
N THR A 5 -21.50 -0.13 8.67
CA THR A 5 -21.50 -1.04 9.81
C THR A 5 -20.32 -2.01 9.76
N LEU A 6 -20.03 -2.58 8.56
CA LEU A 6 -18.89 -3.46 8.34
C LEU A 6 -17.57 -2.70 8.52
N SER A 7 -17.45 -1.48 7.97
CA SER A 7 -16.26 -0.64 8.12
C SER A 7 -15.99 -0.29 9.59
N VAL A 8 -17.01 0.12 10.35
CA VAL A 8 -16.85 0.44 11.78
C VAL A 8 -16.41 -0.79 12.59
N ARG A 9 -16.94 -1.97 12.27
CA ARG A 9 -16.48 -3.22 12.90
C ARG A 9 -15.00 -3.47 12.58
N ASN A 10 -14.61 -3.33 11.32
CA ASN A 10 -13.25 -3.56 10.86
C ASN A 10 -12.26 -2.56 11.44
N ILE A 11 -12.62 -1.26 11.56
CA ILE A 11 -11.82 -0.28 12.29
C ILE A 11 -11.54 -0.73 13.72
N LYS A 12 -12.59 -1.16 14.45
CA LYS A 12 -12.43 -1.63 15.83
C LYS A 12 -11.51 -2.84 15.94
N GLU A 13 -11.53 -3.73 14.96
CA GLU A 13 -10.65 -4.90 14.93
C GLU A 13 -9.20 -4.51 14.67
N ILE A 14 -8.95 -3.61 13.72
CA ILE A 14 -7.60 -3.08 13.45
C ILE A 14 -7.05 -2.36 14.67
N LEU A 15 -7.85 -1.51 15.33
CA LEU A 15 -7.42 -0.75 16.51
C LEU A 15 -7.13 -1.64 17.74
N ARG A 16 -7.63 -2.89 17.76
CA ARG A 16 -7.32 -3.87 18.78
C ARG A 16 -6.00 -4.62 18.57
N ASP A 17 -5.38 -4.43 17.40
CA ASP A 17 -4.08 -4.99 17.09
C ASP A 17 -3.00 -3.88 17.08
N PRO A 18 -2.51 -3.46 18.28
CA PRO A 18 -1.57 -2.34 18.37
C PRO A 18 -0.24 -2.63 17.69
N LEU A 19 0.20 -3.89 17.63
CA LEU A 19 1.43 -4.27 16.95
C LEU A 19 1.34 -3.97 15.46
N THR A 20 0.23 -4.31 14.83
CA THR A 20 -0.04 -4.02 13.42
C THR A 20 0.06 -2.51 13.15
N ILE A 21 -0.55 -1.67 13.99
CA ILE A 21 -0.51 -0.20 13.83
C ILE A 21 0.91 0.34 14.05
N ILE A 22 1.60 -0.10 15.10
CA ILE A 22 2.96 0.35 15.41
C ILE A 22 3.91 -0.01 14.26
N PHE A 23 3.82 -1.22 13.72
CA PHE A 23 4.66 -1.60 12.58
C PHE A 23 4.32 -0.83 11.31
N SER A 24 3.04 -0.55 11.03
CA SER A 24 2.67 0.19 9.81
C SER A 24 3.13 1.64 9.82
N LEU A 25 3.02 2.30 10.96
CA LEU A 25 3.40 3.70 11.11
C LEU A 25 4.89 3.85 11.46
N GLY A 26 5.37 3.02 12.39
CA GLY A 26 6.71 3.16 12.95
C GLY A 26 7.80 2.63 12.05
N PHE A 27 7.60 1.48 11.39
CA PHE A 27 8.66 0.85 10.61
C PHE A 27 9.13 1.71 9.42
N PRO A 28 8.24 2.32 8.60
CA PRO A 28 8.66 3.23 7.54
C PRO A 28 9.42 4.45 8.08
N VAL A 29 8.99 5.00 9.21
CA VAL A 29 9.68 6.14 9.85
C VAL A 29 11.08 5.73 10.33
N ILE A 30 11.22 4.57 10.97
CA ILE A 30 12.53 4.05 11.40
C ILE A 30 13.45 3.86 10.19
N LEU A 31 12.96 3.32 9.09
CA LEU A 31 13.74 3.19 7.86
C LEU A 31 14.16 4.55 7.30
N LEU A 32 13.23 5.51 7.28
CA LEU A 32 13.53 6.86 6.81
C LEU A 32 14.65 7.51 7.65
N LEU A 33 14.56 7.42 8.98
CA LEU A 33 15.57 7.92 9.90
C LEU A 33 16.92 7.22 9.70
N LEU A 34 16.92 5.88 9.60
CA LEU A 34 18.13 5.09 9.43
C LEU A 34 18.84 5.42 8.12
N LEU A 35 18.11 5.43 7.00
CA LEU A 35 18.69 5.69 5.69
C LEU A 35 19.15 7.14 5.55
N SER A 36 18.43 8.09 6.13
CA SER A 36 18.89 9.50 6.20
C SER A 36 20.15 9.64 7.05
N ALA A 37 20.28 8.91 8.15
CA ALA A 37 21.51 8.89 8.96
C ALA A 37 22.67 8.27 8.18
N ILE A 38 22.45 7.24 7.37
CA ILE A 38 23.44 6.65 6.47
C ILE A 38 23.86 7.72 5.42
N GLN A 39 22.89 8.38 4.79
CA GLN A 39 23.14 9.41 3.78
C GLN A 39 24.04 10.53 4.32
N ALA A 40 23.87 10.94 5.57
CA ALA A 40 24.67 11.98 6.20
C ALA A 40 26.18 11.58 6.35
N ASN A 41 26.49 10.29 6.28
CA ASN A 41 27.85 9.75 6.46
C ASN A 41 28.50 9.21 5.18
N ILE A 42 27.82 9.26 4.05
CA ILE A 42 28.37 8.80 2.76
C ILE A 42 28.51 9.97 1.77
N PRO A 43 29.58 9.98 0.94
CA PRO A 43 29.82 11.08 -0.02
C PRO A 43 29.02 10.97 -1.32
N VAL A 44 28.09 9.99 -1.41
CA VAL A 44 27.29 9.69 -2.61
C VAL A 44 25.82 9.91 -2.32
N SER A 45 25.08 10.53 -3.23
CA SER A 45 23.65 10.83 -3.11
C SER A 45 22.76 9.60 -3.39
N LEU A 46 22.82 8.59 -2.51
CA LEU A 46 21.99 7.38 -2.64
C LEU A 46 20.60 7.53 -2.02
N PHE A 47 20.53 8.20 -0.87
CA PHE A 47 19.32 8.29 -0.04
C PHE A 47 18.93 9.74 0.24
N GLU A 48 19.02 10.60 -0.79
CA GLU A 48 18.57 11.99 -0.67
C GLU A 48 17.08 12.04 -0.25
N ILE A 49 16.77 12.88 0.72
CA ILE A 49 15.45 12.93 1.36
C ILE A 49 14.32 13.17 0.35
N GLN A 50 14.55 13.94 -0.71
CA GLN A 50 13.58 14.21 -1.77
C GLN A 50 13.20 12.96 -2.57
N SER A 51 14.12 12.02 -2.75
CA SER A 51 13.90 10.75 -3.45
C SER A 51 13.51 9.63 -2.50
N LEU A 52 14.08 9.66 -1.29
CA LEU A 52 13.87 8.64 -0.26
C LEU A 52 12.47 8.70 0.35
N ALA A 53 11.99 9.90 0.73
CA ALA A 53 10.73 10.06 1.43
C ALA A 53 9.52 9.49 0.65
N PRO A 54 9.32 9.80 -0.66
CA PRO A 54 8.27 9.18 -1.46
C PRO A 54 8.42 7.67 -1.53
N GLY A 55 9.65 7.18 -1.76
CA GLY A 55 9.92 5.75 -1.86
C GLY A 55 9.54 4.99 -0.59
N ILE A 56 9.99 5.45 0.58
CA ILE A 56 9.68 4.83 1.87
C ILE A 56 8.19 4.96 2.20
N THR A 57 7.54 6.07 1.84
CA THR A 57 6.10 6.24 2.03
C THR A 57 5.32 5.19 1.26
N VAL A 58 5.63 4.99 -0.03
CA VAL A 58 5.00 3.95 -0.86
C VAL A 58 5.35 2.54 -0.37
N PHE A 59 6.61 2.30 0.01
CA PHE A 59 7.02 1.03 0.60
C PHE A 59 6.18 0.68 1.84
N GLY A 60 5.93 1.66 2.70
CA GLY A 60 5.07 1.49 3.89
C GLY A 60 3.66 1.02 3.55
N LEU A 61 3.12 1.38 2.38
CA LEU A 61 1.80 0.92 1.94
C LEU A 61 1.74 -0.59 1.65
N SER A 62 2.89 -1.26 1.43
CA SER A 62 2.91 -2.72 1.30
C SER A 62 2.36 -3.43 2.55
N PHE A 63 2.48 -2.80 3.73
CA PHE A 63 1.85 -3.29 4.97
C PHE A 63 0.32 -3.22 4.93
N MET A 64 -0.26 -2.30 4.14
CA MET A 64 -1.72 -2.25 3.95
C MET A 64 -2.23 -3.51 3.23
N THR A 65 -1.41 -4.12 2.37
CA THR A 65 -1.70 -5.43 1.78
C THR A 65 -1.75 -6.51 2.86
N LEU A 66 -0.77 -6.54 3.77
CA LEU A 66 -0.75 -7.50 4.87
C LEU A 66 -1.97 -7.34 5.77
N PHE A 67 -2.36 -6.10 6.11
CA PHE A 67 -3.50 -5.85 7.01
C PHE A 67 -4.82 -6.23 6.39
N SER A 68 -5.09 -5.80 5.17
CA SER A 68 -6.32 -6.16 4.46
C SER A 68 -6.43 -7.66 4.24
N ALA A 69 -5.32 -8.33 3.88
CA ALA A 69 -5.27 -9.77 3.72
C ALA A 69 -5.51 -10.51 5.03
N THR A 70 -4.88 -10.07 6.13
CA THR A 70 -5.05 -10.68 7.45
C THR A 70 -6.47 -10.53 7.96
N LEU A 71 -7.08 -9.36 7.77
CA LEU A 71 -8.45 -9.09 8.21
C LEU A 71 -9.44 -10.05 7.54
N ILE A 72 -9.38 -10.19 6.21
CA ILE A 72 -10.24 -11.12 5.47
C ILE A 72 -9.94 -12.57 5.82
N ALA A 73 -8.67 -12.97 5.91
CA ALA A 73 -8.30 -14.34 6.23
C ALA A 73 -8.80 -14.76 7.63
N LYS A 74 -8.73 -13.85 8.63
CA LYS A 74 -9.31 -14.06 9.96
C LYS A 74 -10.83 -14.20 9.89
N ASP A 75 -11.52 -13.32 9.16
CA ASP A 75 -12.97 -13.35 9.02
C ASP A 75 -13.44 -14.63 8.32
N ARG A 76 -12.67 -15.13 7.37
CA ARG A 76 -12.93 -16.42 6.70
C ARG A 76 -12.78 -17.60 7.67
N GLN A 77 -11.77 -17.59 8.55
CA GLN A 77 -11.59 -18.64 9.55
C GLN A 77 -12.68 -18.63 10.63
N SER A 78 -13.20 -17.46 10.99
CA SER A 78 -14.22 -17.30 12.03
C SER A 78 -15.65 -17.57 11.55
N ALA A 79 -15.84 -18.08 10.34
CA ALA A 79 -17.14 -18.25 9.69
C ALA A 79 -17.97 -16.95 9.54
N LEU A 80 -17.39 -15.78 9.84
CA LEU A 80 -18.05 -14.50 9.63
C LEU A 80 -18.29 -14.25 8.14
N LEU A 81 -17.32 -14.61 7.32
CA LEU A 81 -17.41 -14.44 5.87
C LEU A 81 -18.57 -15.26 5.29
N GLN A 82 -18.80 -16.48 5.79
CA GLN A 82 -19.94 -17.31 5.41
C GLN A 82 -21.29 -16.64 5.73
N ARG A 83 -21.39 -16.02 6.91
CA ARG A 83 -22.57 -15.24 7.29
C ARG A 83 -22.74 -13.97 6.44
N LEU A 84 -21.65 -13.36 6.00
CA LEU A 84 -21.70 -12.21 5.09
C LEU A 84 -22.15 -12.61 3.69
N TYR A 85 -21.82 -13.80 3.23
CA TYR A 85 -22.27 -14.33 1.93
C TYR A 85 -23.79 -14.62 1.90
N THR A 86 -24.36 -15.04 3.02
CA THR A 86 -25.81 -15.25 3.14
C THR A 86 -26.59 -13.95 3.39
N ALA A 87 -25.89 -12.86 3.74
CA ALA A 87 -26.51 -11.55 3.90
C ALA A 87 -26.73 -10.88 2.53
N PRO A 88 -27.76 -10.01 2.37
CA PRO A 88 -28.00 -9.30 1.12
C PRO A 88 -26.97 -8.16 0.93
N LEU A 89 -25.69 -8.52 0.77
CA LEU A 89 -24.55 -7.64 0.51
C LEU A 89 -24.12 -7.82 -0.94
N SER A 90 -23.90 -6.69 -1.64
CA SER A 90 -23.24 -6.71 -2.95
C SER A 90 -21.72 -6.80 -2.77
N ALA A 91 -21.01 -7.25 -3.83
CA ALA A 91 -19.53 -7.26 -3.85
C ALA A 91 -18.95 -5.87 -3.56
N ALA A 92 -19.59 -4.79 -4.03
CA ALA A 92 -19.18 -3.43 -3.73
C ALA A 92 -19.26 -3.10 -2.23
N HIS A 93 -20.34 -3.50 -1.54
CA HIS A 93 -20.46 -3.30 -0.10
C HIS A 93 -19.37 -4.06 0.68
N PHE A 94 -19.02 -5.25 0.20
CA PHE A 94 -17.96 -6.05 0.78
C PHE A 94 -16.60 -5.36 0.62
N ILE A 95 -16.18 -5.06 -0.61
CA ILE A 95 -14.89 -4.44 -0.88
C ILE A 95 -14.74 -3.11 -0.17
N LEU A 96 -15.74 -2.23 -0.28
CA LEU A 96 -15.72 -0.93 0.41
C LEU A 96 -15.72 -1.10 1.94
N GLY A 97 -16.41 -2.10 2.47
CA GLY A 97 -16.44 -2.37 3.90
C GLY A 97 -15.09 -2.74 4.49
N TYR A 98 -14.19 -3.36 3.69
CA TYR A 98 -12.83 -3.67 4.09
C TYR A 98 -11.82 -2.58 3.69
N ALA A 99 -12.00 -1.91 2.56
CA ALA A 99 -11.08 -0.88 2.09
C ALA A 99 -11.18 0.43 2.88
N LEU A 100 -12.39 0.91 3.15
CA LEU A 100 -12.64 2.17 3.84
C LEU A 100 -11.95 2.31 5.21
N PRO A 101 -11.88 1.27 6.08
CA PRO A 101 -11.18 1.39 7.36
C PRO A 101 -9.66 1.47 7.23
N ILE A 102 -9.07 0.92 6.16
CA ILE A 102 -7.62 0.87 5.98
C ILE A 102 -7.11 2.14 5.29
N LEU A 103 -7.90 2.75 4.42
CA LEU A 103 -7.51 3.96 3.69
C LEU A 103 -7.10 5.13 4.60
N PRO A 104 -7.81 5.50 5.67
CA PRO A 104 -7.36 6.53 6.61
C PRO A 104 -6.03 6.19 7.30
N ILE A 105 -5.77 4.90 7.56
CA ILE A 105 -4.51 4.45 8.16
C ILE A 105 -3.36 4.65 7.16
N ALA A 106 -3.58 4.33 5.89
CA ALA A 106 -2.62 4.55 4.81
C ALA A 106 -2.29 6.04 4.62
N LEU A 107 -3.32 6.90 4.61
CA LEU A 107 -3.15 8.36 4.55
C LEU A 107 -2.42 8.89 5.80
N GLY A 108 -2.78 8.40 6.98
CA GLY A 108 -2.12 8.75 8.23
C GLY A 108 -0.64 8.32 8.24
N GLN A 109 -0.33 7.12 7.76
CA GLN A 109 1.04 6.63 7.62
C GLN A 109 1.86 7.54 6.67
N SER A 110 1.28 7.91 5.55
CA SER A 110 1.94 8.81 4.59
C SER A 110 2.19 10.19 5.20
N ALA A 111 1.20 10.75 5.90
CA ALA A 111 1.36 12.03 6.60
C ALA A 111 2.49 11.98 7.66
N VAL A 112 2.56 10.89 8.43
CA VAL A 112 3.64 10.70 9.43
C VAL A 112 5.00 10.56 8.76
N CYS A 113 5.12 9.85 7.64
CA CYS A 113 6.36 9.74 6.87
C CYS A 113 6.80 11.10 6.33
N TYR A 114 5.91 11.88 5.74
CA TYR A 114 6.26 13.22 5.25
C TYR A 114 6.57 14.21 6.38
N LEU A 115 5.92 14.13 7.53
CA LEU A 115 6.30 14.90 8.72
C LEU A 115 7.71 14.56 9.18
N ALA A 116 8.06 13.29 9.24
CA ALA A 116 9.42 12.85 9.58
C ALA A 116 10.43 13.34 8.52
N ALA A 117 10.08 13.28 7.22
CA ALA A 117 10.93 13.80 6.14
C ALA A 117 11.18 15.32 6.25
N ILE A 118 10.16 16.10 6.62
CA ILE A 118 10.30 17.54 6.88
C ILE A 118 11.29 17.79 8.02
N MET A 119 11.22 17.01 9.10
CA MET A 119 12.19 17.11 10.21
C MET A 119 13.63 16.74 9.78
N LEU A 120 13.78 15.96 8.72
CA LEU A 120 15.06 15.55 8.13
C LEU A 120 15.53 16.49 7.00
N GLY A 121 14.82 17.59 6.77
CA GLY A 121 15.22 18.63 5.81
C GLY A 121 14.48 18.62 4.47
N LEU A 122 13.39 17.86 4.33
CA LEU A 122 12.53 17.97 3.15
C LEU A 122 11.86 19.36 3.13
N PRO A 123 12.02 20.15 2.06
CA PRO A 123 11.39 21.47 1.98
C PRO A 123 9.86 21.38 2.00
N VAL A 124 9.24 22.22 2.81
CA VAL A 124 7.78 22.29 2.91
C VAL A 124 7.22 22.98 1.67
N THR A 125 6.58 22.21 0.80
CA THR A 125 5.98 22.67 -0.44
C THR A 125 4.53 22.18 -0.56
N MET A 126 3.75 22.79 -1.46
CA MET A 126 2.41 22.28 -1.80
C MET A 126 2.47 20.87 -2.41
N GLY A 127 3.62 20.46 -2.94
CA GLY A 127 3.85 19.08 -3.43
C GLY A 127 3.57 18.02 -2.36
N ILE A 128 3.88 18.28 -1.08
CA ILE A 128 3.60 17.34 0.01
C ILE A 128 2.09 17.12 0.18
N LEU A 129 1.28 18.17 0.09
CA LEU A 129 -0.17 18.04 0.17
C LEU A 129 -0.72 17.22 -1.00
N TYR A 130 -0.23 17.50 -2.21
CA TYR A 130 -0.62 16.73 -3.40
C TYR A 130 -0.15 15.27 -3.32
N ALA A 131 1.04 15.00 -2.79
CA ALA A 131 1.54 13.66 -2.54
C ALA A 131 0.61 12.89 -1.57
N ILE A 132 0.22 13.49 -0.44
CA ILE A 132 -0.73 12.87 0.51
C ILE A 132 -2.09 12.57 -0.14
N VAL A 133 -2.56 13.41 -1.06
CA VAL A 133 -3.81 13.16 -1.79
C VAL A 133 -3.65 12.04 -2.82
N LEU A 134 -2.55 12.08 -3.61
CA LEU A 134 -2.29 11.10 -4.67
C LEU A 134 -1.83 9.75 -4.15
N ILE A 135 -1.46 9.65 -2.86
CA ILE A 135 -1.23 8.34 -2.22
C ILE A 135 -2.51 7.51 -2.11
N ALA A 136 -3.71 8.12 -2.19
CA ALA A 136 -4.97 7.40 -2.08
C ALA A 136 -5.16 6.32 -3.16
N PRO A 137 -5.00 6.58 -4.47
CA PRO A 137 -5.05 5.54 -5.50
C PRO A 137 -3.95 4.47 -5.31
N VAL A 138 -2.74 4.85 -4.87
CA VAL A 138 -1.67 3.90 -4.55
C VAL A 138 -2.08 3.01 -3.38
N SER A 139 -2.66 3.59 -2.33
CA SER A 139 -3.18 2.84 -1.17
C SER A 139 -4.27 1.86 -1.58
N LEU A 140 -5.19 2.28 -2.46
CA LEU A 140 -6.25 1.40 -2.97
C LEU A 140 -5.69 0.19 -3.71
N PHE A 141 -4.59 0.35 -4.47
CA PHE A 141 -3.91 -0.78 -5.11
C PHE A 141 -3.44 -1.81 -4.07
N PHE A 142 -2.69 -1.38 -3.05
CA PHE A 142 -2.17 -2.28 -2.02
C PHE A 142 -3.28 -2.92 -1.18
N ILE A 143 -4.33 -2.16 -0.84
CA ILE A 143 -5.50 -2.68 -0.13
C ILE A 143 -6.22 -3.73 -0.97
N ALA A 144 -6.50 -3.45 -2.25
CA ALA A 144 -7.18 -4.39 -3.14
C ALA A 144 -6.37 -5.68 -3.35
N LEU A 145 -5.05 -5.56 -3.47
CA LEU A 145 -4.14 -6.71 -3.55
C LEU A 145 -4.23 -7.57 -2.28
N GLY A 146 -4.31 -6.94 -1.11
CA GLY A 146 -4.52 -7.65 0.15
C GLY A 146 -5.88 -8.31 0.25
N LEU A 147 -6.95 -7.66 -0.22
CA LEU A 147 -8.29 -8.27 -0.28
C LEU A 147 -8.27 -9.53 -1.16
N LEU A 148 -7.60 -9.47 -2.30
CA LEU A 148 -7.42 -10.62 -3.19
C LEU A 148 -6.65 -11.75 -2.49
N CYS A 149 -5.50 -11.45 -1.91
CA CYS A 149 -4.67 -12.43 -1.19
C CYS A 149 -5.41 -13.06 0.01
N GLY A 150 -6.07 -12.25 0.84
CA GLY A 150 -6.83 -12.73 2.01
C GLY A 150 -8.04 -13.60 1.66
N SER A 151 -8.58 -13.43 0.45
CA SER A 151 -9.64 -14.30 -0.07
C SER A 151 -9.13 -15.68 -0.51
N VAL A 152 -7.85 -15.81 -0.84
CA VAL A 152 -7.23 -17.07 -1.31
C VAL A 152 -6.47 -17.77 -0.20
N PHE A 153 -5.60 -17.05 0.52
CA PHE A 153 -4.64 -17.60 1.46
C PHE A 153 -5.20 -17.66 2.89
N ASN A 154 -4.73 -18.62 3.69
CA ASN A 154 -5.01 -18.66 5.12
C ASN A 154 -4.12 -17.68 5.91
N VAL A 155 -4.42 -17.41 7.19
CA VAL A 155 -3.71 -16.41 8.01
C VAL A 155 -2.21 -16.66 8.08
N LYS A 156 -1.76 -17.92 8.16
CA LYS A 156 -0.31 -18.25 8.16
C LYS A 156 0.36 -17.94 6.84
N GLN A 157 -0.30 -18.31 5.72
CA GLN A 157 0.19 -18.02 4.38
C GLN A 157 0.23 -16.53 4.07
N VAL A 158 -0.77 -15.78 4.54
CA VAL A 158 -0.82 -14.31 4.40
C VAL A 158 0.42 -13.67 5.02
N GLY A 159 0.84 -14.09 6.21
CA GLY A 159 2.06 -13.59 6.86
C GLY A 159 3.30 -13.79 5.99
N GLY A 160 3.49 -14.97 5.41
CA GLY A 160 4.62 -15.27 4.53
C GLY A 160 4.53 -14.58 3.16
N ILE A 161 3.36 -14.63 2.52
CA ILE A 161 3.18 -14.12 1.14
C ILE A 161 3.07 -12.59 1.14
N CYS A 162 2.17 -12.01 1.93
CA CYS A 162 1.95 -10.57 1.93
C CYS A 162 2.97 -9.82 2.81
N GLY A 163 3.32 -10.38 3.98
CA GLY A 163 4.22 -9.73 4.92
C GLY A 163 5.71 -9.87 4.55
N ALA A 164 6.13 -10.98 3.94
CA ALA A 164 7.52 -11.16 3.57
C ALA A 164 7.74 -11.06 2.05
N LEU A 165 7.15 -11.97 1.27
CA LEU A 165 7.45 -12.06 -0.16
C LEU A 165 7.03 -10.81 -0.92
N LEU A 166 5.78 -10.41 -0.82
CA LEU A 166 5.23 -9.29 -1.59
C LEU A 166 5.82 -7.95 -1.16
N THR A 167 6.05 -7.76 0.14
CA THR A 167 6.72 -6.56 0.67
C THR A 167 8.15 -6.43 0.12
N ASN A 168 8.93 -7.52 0.09
CA ASN A 168 10.28 -7.48 -0.48
C ASN A 168 10.26 -7.29 -2.00
N ILE A 169 9.37 -8.00 -2.73
CA ILE A 169 9.23 -7.81 -4.18
C ILE A 169 8.87 -6.36 -4.51
N SER A 170 7.90 -5.77 -3.79
CA SER A 170 7.52 -4.38 -4.01
C SER A 170 8.68 -3.43 -3.75
N ALA A 171 9.48 -3.67 -2.72
CA ALA A 171 10.65 -2.86 -2.38
C ALA A 171 11.74 -2.92 -3.46
N TRP A 172 12.06 -4.13 -3.97
CA TRP A 172 13.10 -4.29 -4.98
C TRP A 172 12.68 -3.77 -6.36
N LEU A 173 11.42 -3.95 -6.74
CA LEU A 173 10.91 -3.54 -8.05
C LEU A 173 10.32 -2.14 -8.09
N SER A 174 10.41 -1.38 -7.00
CA SER A 174 9.94 0.01 -6.93
C SER A 174 11.02 1.07 -7.10
N GLY A 175 12.30 0.67 -7.06
CA GLY A 175 13.40 1.62 -7.09
C GLY A 175 13.56 2.45 -5.81
N VAL A 176 13.12 1.92 -4.66
CA VAL A 176 13.29 2.57 -3.35
C VAL A 176 14.73 2.46 -2.84
N TRP A 177 15.34 1.26 -2.99
CA TRP A 177 16.66 0.97 -2.44
C TRP A 177 17.83 1.35 -3.36
N PHE A 178 17.59 1.30 -4.66
CA PHE A 178 18.59 1.58 -5.69
C PHE A 178 17.89 2.00 -6.99
N ASP A 179 18.60 2.73 -7.84
CA ASP A 179 18.10 3.04 -9.17
C ASP A 179 18.04 1.76 -10.01
N LEU A 180 16.87 1.46 -10.55
CA LEU A 180 16.63 0.27 -11.38
C LEU A 180 17.51 0.22 -12.62
N LYS A 181 17.94 1.40 -13.13
CA LYS A 181 18.85 1.51 -14.26
C LYS A 181 20.25 0.96 -13.96
N LEU A 182 20.68 0.93 -12.68
CA LEU A 182 21.95 0.34 -12.29
C LEU A 182 21.99 -1.17 -12.50
N VAL A 183 20.85 -1.84 -12.37
CA VAL A 183 20.72 -3.28 -12.65
C VAL A 183 20.48 -3.50 -14.15
N GLY A 184 19.64 -2.67 -14.77
CA GLY A 184 19.35 -2.68 -16.19
C GLY A 184 18.69 -3.97 -16.72
N GLY A 185 18.70 -4.13 -18.02
CA GLY A 185 18.32 -5.37 -18.71
C GLY A 185 16.88 -5.83 -18.48
N ALA A 186 16.72 -7.13 -18.24
CA ALA A 186 15.40 -7.74 -18.01
C ALA A 186 14.76 -7.29 -16.69
N PHE A 187 15.56 -7.04 -15.66
CA PHE A 187 15.09 -6.63 -14.34
C PHE A 187 14.39 -5.25 -14.41
N GLU A 188 15.02 -4.29 -15.06
CA GLU A 188 14.45 -2.96 -15.28
C GLU A 188 13.13 -3.03 -16.05
N LYS A 189 13.08 -3.80 -17.15
CA LYS A 189 11.85 -3.98 -17.95
C LYS A 189 10.72 -4.60 -17.13
N ILE A 190 11.00 -5.60 -16.30
CA ILE A 190 10.01 -6.22 -15.42
C ILE A 190 9.52 -5.20 -14.38
N ALA A 191 10.42 -4.46 -13.75
CA ALA A 191 10.06 -3.44 -12.77
C ALA A 191 9.13 -2.38 -13.37
N TYR A 192 9.47 -1.85 -14.55
CA TYR A 192 8.63 -0.87 -15.27
C TYR A 192 7.34 -1.45 -15.89
N SER A 193 7.17 -2.77 -15.92
CA SER A 193 5.88 -3.38 -16.26
C SER A 193 4.94 -3.52 -15.06
N LEU A 194 5.42 -3.27 -13.83
CA LEU A 194 4.68 -3.47 -12.59
C LEU A 194 4.29 -2.12 -11.93
N PRO A 195 3.25 -2.09 -11.11
CA PRO A 195 2.75 -0.85 -10.53
C PRO A 195 3.66 -0.25 -9.45
N PHE A 196 4.59 -1.01 -8.89
CA PHE A 196 5.40 -0.60 -7.74
C PHE A 196 6.31 0.59 -8.06
N VAL A 197 7.04 0.54 -9.17
CA VAL A 197 7.89 1.65 -9.62
C VAL A 197 7.05 2.87 -9.97
N HIS A 198 5.91 2.68 -10.65
CA HIS A 198 5.04 3.79 -11.02
C HIS A 198 4.42 4.48 -9.80
N ALA A 199 4.15 3.74 -8.73
CA ALA A 199 3.70 4.32 -7.47
C ALA A 199 4.76 5.23 -6.83
N VAL A 200 6.03 4.82 -6.84
CA VAL A 200 7.14 5.63 -6.31
C VAL A 200 7.44 6.82 -7.21
N GLU A 201 7.49 6.62 -8.53
CA GLU A 201 7.75 7.70 -9.49
C GLU A 201 6.62 8.73 -9.53
N LEU A 202 5.36 8.31 -9.31
CA LEU A 202 4.23 9.22 -9.13
C LEU A 202 4.48 10.18 -7.96
N GLU A 203 4.83 9.65 -6.81
CA GLU A 203 5.09 10.45 -5.61
C GLU A 203 6.32 11.36 -5.76
N ARG A 204 7.39 10.85 -6.42
CA ARG A 204 8.58 11.64 -6.76
C ARG A 204 8.25 12.79 -7.71
N ALA A 205 7.48 12.52 -8.77
CA ALA A 205 7.05 13.53 -9.73
C ALA A 205 6.22 14.65 -9.07
N VAL A 206 5.35 14.28 -8.14
CA VAL A 206 4.51 15.24 -7.39
C VAL A 206 5.36 16.13 -6.50
N LEU A 207 6.31 15.58 -5.74
CA LEU A 207 7.17 16.38 -4.86
C LEU A 207 8.10 17.31 -5.64
N ASN A 208 8.57 16.88 -6.81
CA ASN A 208 9.45 17.66 -7.68
C ASN A 208 8.70 18.62 -8.61
N ALA A 209 7.36 18.71 -8.50
CA ALA A 209 6.48 19.49 -9.38
C ALA A 209 6.66 19.15 -10.87
N ASP A 210 7.00 17.90 -11.18
CA ASP A 210 7.11 17.37 -12.54
C ASP A 210 5.74 16.92 -13.06
N TYR A 211 4.92 17.89 -13.42
CA TYR A 211 3.53 17.66 -13.84
C TYR A 211 3.41 16.80 -15.11
N ALA A 212 4.45 16.75 -15.96
CA ALA A 212 4.44 15.95 -17.17
C ALA A 212 4.43 14.44 -16.87
N ASN A 213 5.10 14.03 -15.80
CA ASN A 213 5.25 12.62 -15.43
C ASN A 213 4.20 12.12 -14.40
N ILE A 214 3.41 13.03 -13.79
CA ILE A 214 2.35 12.63 -12.84
C ILE A 214 1.30 11.74 -13.53
N PHE A 215 0.73 12.20 -14.65
CA PHE A 215 -0.37 11.50 -15.31
C PHE A 215 0.00 10.13 -15.88
N PRO A 216 1.14 9.95 -16.56
CA PRO A 216 1.56 8.63 -17.04
C PRO A 216 1.64 7.60 -15.90
N HIS A 217 2.28 7.94 -14.79
CA HIS A 217 2.41 7.05 -13.65
C HIS A 217 1.07 6.81 -12.93
N LEU A 218 0.23 7.84 -12.80
CA LEU A 218 -1.11 7.72 -12.24
C LEU A 218 -1.99 6.76 -13.05
N TYR A 219 -1.95 6.83 -14.39
CA TYR A 219 -2.72 5.92 -15.24
C TYR A 219 -2.28 4.46 -15.09
N TRP A 220 -0.97 4.20 -14.94
CA TRP A 220 -0.46 2.88 -14.63
C TRP A 220 -1.02 2.36 -13.30
N VAL A 221 -0.93 3.16 -12.24
CA VAL A 221 -1.47 2.79 -10.91
C VAL A 221 -2.96 2.52 -10.98
N LEU A 222 -3.75 3.42 -11.59
CA LEU A 222 -5.21 3.26 -11.72
C LEU A 222 -5.58 2.03 -12.55
N GLY A 223 -4.83 1.74 -13.62
CA GLY A 223 -5.02 0.54 -14.43
C GLY A 223 -4.86 -0.73 -13.58
N TYR A 224 -3.81 -0.82 -12.77
CA TYR A 224 -3.61 -1.96 -11.87
C TYR A 224 -4.64 -2.01 -10.74
N VAL A 225 -5.05 -0.87 -10.18
CA VAL A 225 -6.17 -0.82 -9.22
C VAL A 225 -7.41 -1.46 -9.84
N ALA A 226 -7.77 -1.05 -11.06
CA ALA A 226 -8.95 -1.60 -11.73
C ALA A 226 -8.84 -3.12 -11.94
N VAL A 227 -7.69 -3.60 -12.43
CA VAL A 227 -7.46 -5.04 -12.65
C VAL A 227 -7.57 -5.83 -11.34
N VAL A 228 -6.90 -5.38 -10.28
CA VAL A 228 -6.88 -6.09 -8.99
C VAL A 228 -8.25 -6.04 -8.31
N VAL A 229 -8.97 -4.91 -8.38
CA VAL A 229 -10.34 -4.79 -7.85
C VAL A 229 -11.29 -5.70 -8.60
N ILE A 230 -11.23 -5.73 -9.94
CA ILE A 230 -12.06 -6.65 -10.75
C ILE A 230 -11.76 -8.10 -10.36
N ALA A 231 -10.49 -8.48 -10.24
CA ALA A 231 -10.11 -9.83 -9.81
C ALA A 231 -10.66 -10.17 -8.41
N ALA A 232 -10.57 -9.25 -7.46
CA ALA A 232 -11.11 -9.41 -6.11
C ALA A 232 -12.65 -9.56 -6.12
N VAL A 233 -13.36 -8.77 -6.93
CA VAL A 233 -14.83 -8.88 -7.13
C VAL A 233 -15.20 -10.23 -7.72
N LEU A 234 -14.53 -10.65 -8.79
CA LEU A 234 -14.82 -11.92 -9.45
C LEU A 234 -14.59 -13.11 -8.53
N LEU A 235 -13.51 -13.09 -7.76
CA LEU A 235 -13.22 -14.11 -6.77
C LEU A 235 -14.28 -14.15 -5.66
N PHE A 236 -14.68 -12.99 -5.15
CA PHE A 236 -15.75 -12.89 -4.17
C PHE A 236 -17.08 -13.46 -4.70
N LEU A 237 -17.47 -13.08 -5.91
CA LEU A 237 -18.71 -13.58 -6.53
C LEU A 237 -18.66 -15.09 -6.78
N ARG A 238 -17.50 -15.64 -7.15
CA ARG A 238 -17.30 -17.07 -7.30
C ARG A 238 -17.47 -17.80 -5.96
N GLN A 239 -16.85 -17.32 -4.90
CA GLN A 239 -16.96 -17.90 -3.56
C GLN A 239 -18.39 -17.86 -3.00
N MET A 240 -19.16 -16.82 -3.35
CA MET A 240 -20.60 -16.77 -3.01
C MET A 240 -21.45 -17.82 -3.70
N LYS A 241 -21.06 -18.28 -4.89
CA LYS A 241 -21.81 -19.29 -5.66
C LYS A 241 -21.47 -20.72 -5.24
N GLU A 242 -20.30 -20.92 -4.66
CA GLU A 242 -19.80 -22.25 -4.23
C GLU A 242 -20.29 -22.63 -2.81
N GLN A 243 -21.02 -21.73 -2.13
CA GLN A 243 -21.64 -21.92 -0.82
C GLN A 243 -23.17 -21.94 -0.90
#